data_2645804d8a1be820668f7cf6b53fde38
#
_entry.id   2645804d8a1be820668f7cf6b53fde38
#
_cell.length_a   1.000
_cell.length_b   1.000
_cell.length_c   1.000
_cell.angle_alpha   90.00
_cell.angle_beta   90.00
_cell.angle_gamma   90.00
#
_symmetry.space_group_name_H-M   'P 1'
#
loop_
_entity.id
_entity.type
_entity.pdbx_description
1 polymer ?
#
loop_
_entity_poly.entity_id
_entity_poly.type
_entity_poly.pdbx_seq_one_letter_code
_entity_poly.pdbx_strand_id
1 'polypeptide(L)'
;MYELFRDLRWVHIAVGTIALIMFWVPVAASKGGRLHVRIGWVYAGCMSVVVFTAFCMSGLAFAVPLRVRTFTHALSASETAQFIRAARETAFFLAYLGAVTLAAGWQGISVLRTRRDPESLRTPFGWGLNIAVFLAAIGSLAMGIYARVPVFMAMSVVGFIVGGGNLIYLWRGPATRMGWWYQHLSSMMGTGIAGYTAFIAFGGRHVFASLVPSQYAVVFWILPTVIGSPAIALTTAYYKRKFHEGRRGSQPVNRRAASPI
;
A
#
# COMPACT_ATOMS: atom_id res chain seq x y z
N MET A 1 6.71 21.96 16.51
CA MET A 1 6.36 20.57 16.13
C MET A 1 4.90 20.44 15.69
N TYR A 2 3.94 21.04 16.43
CA TYR A 2 2.54 21.02 16.03
C TYR A 2 2.31 21.64 14.64
N GLU A 3 2.85 22.82 14.36
CA GLU A 3 2.73 23.49 13.06
C GLU A 3 3.29 22.61 11.93
N LEU A 4 4.49 22.07 12.09
CA LEU A 4 5.09 21.16 11.11
C LEU A 4 4.20 19.94 10.84
N PHE A 5 3.65 19.31 11.89
CA PHE A 5 2.74 18.16 11.74
C PHE A 5 1.46 18.57 11.01
N ARG A 6 0.90 19.74 11.34
CA ARG A 6 -0.29 20.28 10.67
C ARG A 6 -0.03 20.54 9.18
N ASP A 7 1.10 21.14 8.86
CA ASP A 7 1.46 21.49 7.47
C ASP A 7 1.72 20.23 6.64
N LEU A 8 2.46 19.26 7.19
CA LEU A 8 2.63 17.94 6.56
C LEU A 8 1.29 17.26 6.30
N ARG A 9 0.33 17.35 7.24
CA ARG A 9 -1.01 16.79 7.08
C ARG A 9 -1.78 17.46 5.94
N TRP A 10 -1.69 18.79 5.80
CA TRP A 10 -2.34 19.50 4.71
C TRP A 10 -1.75 19.14 3.35
N VAL A 11 -0.42 19.06 3.25
CA VAL A 11 0.27 18.58 2.03
C VAL A 11 -0.17 17.15 1.71
N HIS A 12 -0.20 16.26 2.72
CA HIS A 12 -0.63 14.86 2.56
C HIS A 12 -2.06 14.77 2.02
N ILE A 13 -3.00 15.53 2.58
CA ILE A 13 -4.41 15.52 2.15
C ILE A 13 -4.54 16.08 0.75
N ALA A 14 -3.93 17.23 0.45
CA ALA A 14 -4.04 17.86 -0.86
C ALA A 14 -3.47 16.99 -1.96
N VAL A 15 -2.23 16.50 -1.80
CA VAL A 15 -1.57 15.64 -2.79
C VAL A 15 -2.25 14.27 -2.88
N GLY A 16 -2.72 13.73 -1.74
CA GLY A 16 -3.50 12.50 -1.70
C GLY A 16 -4.80 12.60 -2.49
N THR A 17 -5.53 13.71 -2.36
CA THR A 17 -6.75 13.96 -3.14
C THR A 17 -6.45 13.99 -4.65
N ILE A 18 -5.37 14.67 -5.05
CA ILE A 18 -4.92 14.68 -6.45
C ILE A 18 -4.59 13.25 -6.91
N ALA A 19 -3.87 12.47 -6.09
CA ALA A 19 -3.53 11.09 -6.41
C ALA A 19 -4.78 10.23 -6.62
N LEU A 20 -5.80 10.33 -5.75
CA LEU A 20 -7.05 9.58 -5.89
C LEU A 20 -7.80 9.90 -7.18
N ILE A 21 -7.84 11.17 -7.59
CA ILE A 21 -8.44 11.58 -8.86
C ILE A 21 -7.63 11.06 -10.03
N MET A 22 -6.30 11.24 -10.00
CA MET A 22 -5.40 10.81 -11.08
C MET A 22 -5.35 9.29 -11.24
N PHE A 23 -5.63 8.52 -10.20
CA PHE A 23 -5.68 7.05 -10.23
C PHE A 23 -6.58 6.50 -11.34
N TRP A 24 -7.75 7.10 -11.54
CA TRP A 24 -8.74 6.59 -12.49
C TRP A 24 -8.34 6.79 -13.94
N VAL A 25 -7.51 7.78 -14.25
CA VAL A 25 -7.10 8.05 -15.62
C VAL A 25 -6.30 6.88 -16.21
N PRO A 26 -5.20 6.38 -15.61
CA PRO A 26 -4.52 5.18 -16.12
C PRO A 26 -5.37 3.91 -16.01
N VAL A 27 -6.34 3.84 -15.07
CA VAL A 27 -7.28 2.72 -15.01
C VAL A 27 -8.20 2.69 -16.23
N ALA A 28 -8.69 3.83 -16.69
CA ALA A 28 -9.60 3.94 -17.83
C ALA A 28 -8.85 3.98 -19.19
N ALA A 29 -7.65 4.56 -19.23
CA ALA A 29 -6.88 4.74 -20.47
C ALA A 29 -6.38 3.43 -21.06
N SER A 30 -6.13 3.43 -22.37
CA SER A 30 -5.47 2.32 -23.09
C SER A 30 -4.12 2.01 -22.47
N LYS A 31 -3.94 0.75 -22.03
CA LYS A 31 -2.77 0.30 -21.28
C LYS A 31 -1.48 0.47 -22.11
N GLY A 32 -0.49 1.14 -21.53
CA GLY A 32 0.77 1.48 -22.22
C GLY A 32 0.69 2.65 -23.19
N GLY A 33 -0.49 3.25 -23.42
CA GLY A 33 -0.64 4.44 -24.23
C GLY A 33 -0.06 5.70 -23.57
N ARG A 34 0.14 6.76 -24.34
CA ARG A 34 0.76 8.01 -23.87
C ARG A 34 0.08 8.58 -22.60
N LEU A 35 -1.26 8.59 -22.60
CA LEU A 35 -2.04 9.10 -21.45
C LEU A 35 -1.83 8.24 -20.21
N HIS A 36 -1.91 6.90 -20.36
CA HIS A 36 -1.66 5.94 -19.27
C HIS A 36 -0.28 6.17 -18.64
N VAL A 37 0.76 6.29 -19.47
CA VAL A 37 2.14 6.45 -18.97
C VAL A 37 2.33 7.81 -18.30
N ARG A 38 1.90 8.90 -18.96
CA ARG A 38 2.08 10.27 -18.46
C ARG A 38 1.37 10.47 -17.11
N ILE A 39 0.08 10.15 -17.05
CA ILE A 39 -0.70 10.33 -15.82
C ILE A 39 -0.32 9.26 -14.76
N GLY A 40 0.09 8.05 -15.19
CA GLY A 40 0.65 7.06 -14.28
C GLY A 40 1.89 7.55 -13.53
N TRP A 41 2.78 8.32 -14.17
CA TRP A 41 3.93 8.94 -13.51
C TRP A 41 3.52 10.08 -12.58
N VAL A 42 2.52 10.89 -12.94
CA VAL A 42 1.96 11.92 -12.04
C VAL A 42 1.39 11.25 -10.80
N TYR A 43 0.58 10.21 -10.97
CA TYR A 43 0.03 9.41 -9.87
C TYR A 43 1.13 8.85 -8.97
N ALA A 44 2.15 8.21 -9.54
CA ALA A 44 3.26 7.64 -8.79
C ALA A 44 4.04 8.71 -8.00
N GLY A 45 4.26 9.89 -8.58
CA GLY A 45 4.87 11.03 -7.92
C GLY A 45 4.05 11.53 -6.73
N CYS A 46 2.74 11.71 -6.93
CA CYS A 46 1.82 12.08 -5.85
C CYS A 46 1.82 11.03 -4.73
N MET A 47 1.75 9.74 -5.05
CA MET A 47 1.79 8.67 -4.06
C MET A 47 3.13 8.62 -3.30
N SER A 48 4.25 8.96 -3.95
CA SER A 48 5.55 9.07 -3.27
C SER A 48 5.55 10.19 -2.22
N VAL A 49 4.96 11.34 -2.52
CA VAL A 49 4.79 12.45 -1.57
C VAL A 49 3.85 12.05 -0.43
N VAL A 50 2.75 11.36 -0.73
CA VAL A 50 1.79 10.85 0.27
C VAL A 50 2.49 9.90 1.24
N VAL A 51 3.26 8.94 0.74
CA VAL A 51 4.01 7.98 1.57
C VAL A 51 5.09 8.69 2.39
N PHE A 52 5.84 9.60 1.80
CA PHE A 52 6.87 10.38 2.50
C PHE A 52 6.28 11.19 3.66
N THR A 53 5.22 11.94 3.41
CA THR A 53 4.55 12.73 4.44
C THR A 53 3.92 11.85 5.52
N ALA A 54 3.39 10.67 5.16
CA ALA A 54 2.89 9.69 6.12
C ALA A 54 4.00 9.20 7.07
N PHE A 55 5.19 8.86 6.55
CA PHE A 55 6.34 8.48 7.39
C PHE A 55 6.80 9.61 8.29
N CYS A 56 6.90 10.85 7.77
CA CYS A 56 7.25 12.01 8.58
C CYS A 56 6.25 12.22 9.73
N MET A 57 4.96 12.20 9.45
CA MET A 57 3.92 12.35 10.47
C MET A 57 3.93 11.20 11.48
N SER A 58 4.07 9.96 11.02
CA SER A 58 4.17 8.80 11.90
C SER A 58 5.41 8.86 12.78
N GLY A 59 6.56 9.24 12.23
CA GLY A 59 7.80 9.43 12.98
C GLY A 59 7.67 10.50 14.06
N LEU A 60 7.09 11.66 13.73
CA LEU A 60 6.82 12.74 14.70
C LEU A 60 5.84 12.30 15.79
N ALA A 61 4.74 11.63 15.41
CA ALA A 61 3.75 11.14 16.37
C ALA A 61 4.30 10.05 17.30
N PHE A 62 5.24 9.24 16.82
CA PHE A 62 5.93 8.23 17.62
C PHE A 62 6.97 8.85 18.58
N ALA A 63 7.80 9.76 18.08
CA ALA A 63 8.90 10.34 18.83
C ALA A 63 8.44 11.38 19.87
N VAL A 64 7.54 12.28 19.47
CA VAL A 64 7.11 13.42 20.30
C VAL A 64 5.58 13.58 20.32
N PRO A 65 4.83 12.56 20.76
CA PRO A 65 3.37 12.51 20.62
C PRO A 65 2.63 13.70 21.24
N LEU A 66 3.11 14.20 22.40
CA LEU A 66 2.52 15.35 23.08
C LEU A 66 2.75 16.68 22.35
N ARG A 67 3.81 16.79 21.53
CA ARG A 67 4.17 18.03 20.83
C ARG A 67 3.48 18.18 19.47
N VAL A 68 2.85 17.13 18.97
CA VAL A 68 2.11 17.14 17.68
C VAL A 68 0.61 17.33 17.85
N ARG A 69 0.15 17.50 19.09
CA ARG A 69 -1.26 17.75 19.43
C ARG A 69 -1.39 18.93 20.36
N THR A 70 -2.56 19.58 20.31
CA THR A 70 -3.01 20.57 21.30
C THR A 70 -4.01 19.91 22.23
N PHE A 71 -3.96 20.24 23.50
CA PHE A 71 -4.86 19.77 24.53
C PHE A 71 -5.66 20.96 25.09
N THR A 72 -6.94 20.73 25.35
CA THR A 72 -7.85 21.75 25.90
C THR A 72 -7.69 21.90 27.43
N HIS A 73 -7.09 20.91 28.10
CA HIS A 73 -6.80 20.89 29.53
C HIS A 73 -5.47 20.20 29.80
N ALA A 74 -4.91 20.39 30.98
CA ALA A 74 -3.72 19.67 31.42
C ALA A 74 -4.07 18.19 31.66
N LEU A 75 -3.29 17.28 31.07
CA LEU A 75 -3.48 15.85 31.25
C LEU A 75 -2.91 15.40 32.60
N SER A 76 -3.60 14.54 33.29
CA SER A 76 -3.07 13.79 34.43
C SER A 76 -1.94 12.84 33.99
N ALA A 77 -1.17 12.32 34.93
CA ALA A 77 -0.08 11.37 34.64
C ALA A 77 -0.61 10.08 33.92
N SER A 78 -1.77 9.56 34.34
CA SER A 78 -2.40 8.40 33.74
C SER A 78 -2.90 8.66 32.32
N GLU A 79 -3.57 9.79 32.07
CA GLU A 79 -4.02 10.19 30.75
C GLU A 79 -2.85 10.43 29.78
N THR A 80 -1.78 11.06 30.27
CA THR A 80 -0.54 11.24 29.51
C THR A 80 0.05 9.91 29.06
N ALA A 81 0.16 8.94 29.98
CA ALA A 81 0.71 7.63 29.65
C ALA A 81 -0.18 6.86 28.66
N GLN A 82 -1.50 6.90 28.81
CA GLN A 82 -2.45 6.29 27.89
C GLN A 82 -2.39 6.95 26.50
N PHE A 83 -2.36 8.28 26.45
CA PHE A 83 -2.24 9.02 25.19
C PHE A 83 -0.93 8.67 24.45
N ILE A 84 0.21 8.67 25.14
CA ILE A 84 1.51 8.32 24.54
C ILE A 84 1.48 6.91 23.95
N ARG A 85 0.93 5.94 24.69
CA ARG A 85 0.79 4.56 24.21
C ARG A 85 -0.06 4.51 22.94
N ALA A 86 -1.27 5.02 22.98
CA ALA A 86 -2.20 5.00 21.85
C ALA A 86 -1.65 5.74 20.63
N ALA A 87 -0.95 6.88 20.83
CA ALA A 87 -0.32 7.63 19.77
C ALA A 87 0.80 6.83 19.09
N ARG A 88 1.64 6.13 19.87
CA ARG A 88 2.73 5.29 19.33
C ARG A 88 2.21 4.06 18.60
N GLU A 89 1.19 3.38 19.13
CA GLU A 89 0.54 2.25 18.47
C GLU A 89 -0.06 2.68 17.13
N THR A 90 -0.78 3.81 17.11
CA THR A 90 -1.33 4.38 15.88
C THR A 90 -0.23 4.79 14.90
N ALA A 91 0.83 5.44 15.38
CA ALA A 91 1.96 5.86 14.56
C ALA A 91 2.67 4.67 13.89
N PHE A 92 2.92 3.59 14.65
CA PHE A 92 3.45 2.34 14.11
C PHE A 92 2.54 1.77 13.03
N PHE A 93 1.24 1.70 13.30
CA PHE A 93 0.26 1.16 12.35
C PHE A 93 0.20 1.98 11.06
N LEU A 94 0.22 3.31 11.16
CA LEU A 94 0.21 4.18 9.98
C LEU A 94 1.52 4.12 9.19
N ALA A 95 2.67 4.02 9.88
CA ALA A 95 3.96 3.79 9.22
C ALA A 95 3.97 2.44 8.49
N TYR A 96 3.42 1.39 9.11
CA TYR A 96 3.25 0.10 8.48
C TYR A 96 2.41 0.17 7.21
N LEU A 97 1.25 0.85 7.23
CA LEU A 97 0.42 1.03 6.03
C LEU A 97 1.14 1.85 4.95
N GLY A 98 1.92 2.85 5.35
CA GLY A 98 2.82 3.59 4.45
C GLY A 98 3.85 2.68 3.78
N ALA A 99 4.46 1.77 4.55
CA ALA A 99 5.43 0.79 4.04
C ALA A 99 4.79 -0.22 3.07
N VAL A 100 3.58 -0.71 3.37
CA VAL A 100 2.79 -1.56 2.45
C VAL A 100 2.55 -0.84 1.12
N THR A 101 2.13 0.43 1.18
CA THR A 101 1.87 1.25 -0.01
C THR A 101 3.15 1.50 -0.81
N LEU A 102 4.27 1.78 -0.12
CA LEU A 102 5.58 1.93 -0.75
C LEU A 102 6.03 0.64 -1.44
N ALA A 103 5.89 -0.50 -0.77
CA ALA A 103 6.28 -1.80 -1.32
C ALA A 103 5.46 -2.15 -2.57
N ALA A 104 4.15 -1.92 -2.55
CA ALA A 104 3.30 -2.11 -3.71
C ALA A 104 3.70 -1.17 -4.87
N GLY A 105 3.85 0.14 -4.62
CA GLY A 105 4.24 1.12 -5.62
C GLY A 105 5.63 0.84 -6.22
N TRP A 106 6.61 0.54 -5.36
CA TRP A 106 7.96 0.15 -5.78
C TRP A 106 7.95 -1.08 -6.68
N GLN A 107 7.30 -2.15 -6.24
CA GLN A 107 7.17 -3.38 -7.01
C GLN A 107 6.48 -3.13 -8.34
N GLY A 108 5.37 -2.40 -8.35
CA GLY A 108 4.60 -2.09 -9.56
C GLY A 108 5.40 -1.33 -10.63
N ILE A 109 6.29 -0.42 -10.22
CA ILE A 109 7.16 0.34 -11.14
C ILE A 109 8.38 -0.48 -11.53
N SER A 110 9.01 -1.18 -10.59
CA SER A 110 10.25 -1.92 -10.81
C SER A 110 10.08 -3.05 -11.81
N VAL A 111 8.96 -3.78 -11.77
CA VAL A 111 8.68 -4.86 -12.73
C VAL A 111 8.58 -4.38 -14.18
N LEU A 112 8.23 -3.10 -14.42
CA LEU A 112 8.23 -2.52 -15.77
C LEU A 112 9.64 -2.30 -16.30
N ARG A 113 10.57 -1.88 -15.42
CA ARG A 113 11.97 -1.62 -15.75
C ARG A 113 12.73 -2.91 -15.99
N THR A 114 12.40 -3.96 -15.24
CA THR A 114 13.12 -5.25 -15.22
C THR A 114 12.41 -6.34 -16.02
N ARG A 115 11.41 -6.02 -16.84
CA ARG A 115 10.60 -6.99 -17.59
C ARG A 115 11.41 -7.91 -18.52
N ARG A 116 12.57 -7.46 -19.01
CA ARG A 116 13.49 -8.21 -19.89
C ARG A 116 14.54 -8.98 -19.11
N ASP A 117 14.86 -8.52 -17.90
CA ASP A 117 15.79 -9.11 -16.98
C ASP A 117 15.19 -9.14 -15.57
N PRO A 118 14.36 -10.15 -15.24
CA PRO A 118 13.72 -10.26 -13.92
C PRO A 118 14.70 -10.39 -12.76
N GLU A 119 15.95 -10.79 -13.01
CA GLU A 119 16.94 -10.94 -11.95
C GLU A 119 17.42 -9.58 -11.41
N SER A 120 17.45 -8.57 -12.26
CA SER A 120 17.79 -7.20 -11.87
C SER A 120 16.75 -6.55 -10.90
N LEU A 121 15.59 -7.19 -10.73
CA LEU A 121 14.60 -6.80 -9.70
C LEU A 121 15.07 -7.13 -8.28
N ARG A 122 16.01 -8.10 -8.13
CA ARG A 122 16.49 -8.61 -6.84
C ARG A 122 17.48 -7.67 -6.17
N THR A 123 17.06 -6.42 -5.95
CA THR A 123 17.89 -5.42 -5.27
C THR A 123 17.84 -5.59 -3.75
N PRO A 124 18.92 -5.24 -3.00
CA PRO A 124 18.90 -5.23 -1.53
C PRO A 124 17.74 -4.40 -0.97
N PHE A 125 17.43 -3.26 -1.59
CA PHE A 125 16.30 -2.43 -1.19
C PHE A 125 14.96 -3.15 -1.38
N GLY A 126 14.74 -3.81 -2.53
CA GLY A 126 13.51 -4.57 -2.79
C GLY A 126 13.30 -5.69 -1.79
N TRP A 127 14.35 -6.46 -1.48
CA TRP A 127 14.31 -7.50 -0.46
C TRP A 127 14.04 -6.91 0.93
N GLY A 128 14.84 -5.93 1.37
CA GLY A 128 14.73 -5.32 2.68
C GLY A 128 13.37 -4.69 2.93
N LEU A 129 12.81 -3.95 1.95
CA LEU A 129 11.50 -3.34 2.06
C LEU A 129 10.39 -4.38 2.25
N ASN A 130 10.37 -5.45 1.45
CA ASN A 130 9.32 -6.46 1.54
C ASN A 130 9.45 -7.35 2.79
N ILE A 131 10.67 -7.64 3.24
CA ILE A 131 10.92 -8.30 4.54
C ILE A 131 10.41 -7.40 5.68
N ALA A 132 10.74 -6.11 5.67
CA ALA A 132 10.27 -5.16 6.69
C ALA A 132 8.75 -5.07 6.73
N VAL A 133 8.08 -5.03 5.56
CA VAL A 133 6.61 -5.06 5.48
C VAL A 133 6.04 -6.35 6.05
N PHE A 134 6.63 -7.50 5.74
CA PHE A 134 6.17 -8.80 6.25
C PHE A 134 6.33 -8.90 7.78
N LEU A 135 7.47 -8.47 8.31
CA LEU A 135 7.70 -8.42 9.76
C LEU A 135 6.79 -7.41 10.47
N ALA A 136 6.57 -6.23 9.86
CA ALA A 136 5.64 -5.24 10.41
C ALA A 136 4.17 -5.73 10.36
N ALA A 137 3.81 -6.59 9.41
CA ALA A 137 2.51 -7.27 9.40
C ALA A 137 2.36 -8.22 10.59
N ILE A 138 3.41 -8.98 10.95
CA ILE A 138 3.44 -9.80 12.18
C ILE A 138 3.25 -8.91 13.41
N GLY A 139 3.98 -7.79 13.48
CA GLY A 139 3.85 -6.81 14.56
C GLY A 139 2.45 -6.22 14.67
N SER A 140 1.83 -5.85 13.53
CA SER A 140 0.45 -5.35 13.48
C SER A 140 -0.56 -6.40 13.95
N LEU A 141 -0.38 -7.67 13.54
CA LEU A 141 -1.22 -8.78 14.02
C LEU A 141 -1.10 -8.98 15.51
N ALA A 142 0.13 -9.05 16.02
CA ALA A 142 0.40 -9.22 17.45
C ALA A 142 -0.20 -8.09 18.29
N MET A 143 -0.01 -6.84 17.87
CA MET A 143 -0.63 -5.67 18.51
C MET A 143 -2.16 -5.72 18.44
N GLY A 144 -2.72 -6.12 17.29
CA GLY A 144 -4.16 -6.26 17.12
C GLY A 144 -4.77 -7.28 18.05
N ILE A 145 -4.11 -8.42 18.26
CA ILE A 145 -4.54 -9.47 19.19
C ILE A 145 -4.41 -8.98 20.63
N TYR A 146 -3.25 -8.41 20.99
CA TYR A 146 -2.97 -7.96 22.36
C TYR A 146 -3.91 -6.81 22.79
N ALA A 147 -4.03 -5.78 21.94
CA ALA A 147 -4.87 -4.61 22.22
C ALA A 147 -6.35 -4.81 21.87
N ARG A 148 -6.72 -5.97 21.29
CA ARG A 148 -8.08 -6.28 20.80
C ARG A 148 -8.60 -5.26 19.80
N VAL A 149 -7.72 -4.81 18.86
CA VAL A 149 -8.04 -3.82 17.85
C VAL A 149 -8.23 -4.53 16.49
N PRO A 150 -9.48 -4.82 16.06
CA PRO A 150 -9.77 -5.61 14.86
C PRO A 150 -9.15 -5.07 13.57
N VAL A 151 -9.01 -3.75 13.44
CA VAL A 151 -8.44 -3.14 12.25
C VAL A 151 -6.96 -3.50 12.06
N PHE A 152 -6.18 -3.64 13.13
CA PHE A 152 -4.78 -4.04 13.06
C PHE A 152 -4.65 -5.50 12.58
N MET A 153 -5.54 -6.38 13.06
CA MET A 153 -5.61 -7.77 12.59
C MET A 153 -6.03 -7.85 11.11
N ALA A 154 -7.06 -7.13 10.72
CA ALA A 154 -7.55 -7.12 9.34
C ALA A 154 -6.48 -6.59 8.36
N MET A 155 -5.81 -5.49 8.71
CA MET A 155 -4.79 -4.89 7.84
C MET A 155 -3.49 -5.69 7.81
N SER A 156 -3.17 -6.51 8.83
CA SER A 156 -2.01 -7.40 8.79
C SER A 156 -2.07 -8.39 7.62
N VAL A 157 -3.29 -8.86 7.26
CA VAL A 157 -3.51 -9.73 6.10
C VAL A 157 -3.03 -9.06 4.80
N VAL A 158 -3.30 -7.74 4.65
CA VAL A 158 -2.85 -6.98 3.48
C VAL A 158 -1.32 -6.96 3.38
N GLY A 159 -0.62 -6.76 4.50
CA GLY A 159 0.84 -6.78 4.53
C GLY A 159 1.42 -8.17 4.24
N PHE A 160 0.80 -9.25 4.71
CA PHE A 160 1.20 -10.61 4.34
C PHE A 160 1.03 -10.86 2.84
N ILE A 161 -0.08 -10.42 2.24
CA ILE A 161 -0.33 -10.56 0.81
C ILE A 161 0.68 -9.74 0.00
N VAL A 162 0.89 -8.47 0.34
CA VAL A 162 1.79 -7.57 -0.41
C VAL A 162 3.25 -7.96 -0.17
N GLY A 163 3.71 -8.00 1.09
CA GLY A 163 5.10 -8.32 1.42
C GLY A 163 5.46 -9.74 1.02
N GLY A 164 4.64 -10.72 1.41
CA GLY A 164 4.86 -12.13 1.08
C GLY A 164 4.74 -12.42 -0.42
N GLY A 165 3.75 -11.87 -1.10
CA GLY A 165 3.58 -11.99 -2.54
C GLY A 165 4.76 -11.40 -3.32
N ASN A 166 5.24 -10.23 -2.94
CA ASN A 166 6.42 -9.60 -3.53
C ASN A 166 7.69 -10.41 -3.25
N LEU A 167 7.89 -10.96 -2.04
CA LEU A 167 9.03 -11.83 -1.71
C LEU A 167 9.02 -13.11 -2.57
N ILE A 168 7.86 -13.73 -2.74
CA ILE A 168 7.71 -14.89 -3.63
C ILE A 168 8.06 -14.52 -5.07
N TYR A 169 7.61 -13.35 -5.54
CA TYR A 169 7.92 -12.86 -6.88
C TYR A 169 9.43 -12.58 -7.06
N LEU A 170 10.08 -11.95 -6.07
CA LEU A 170 11.53 -11.72 -6.07
C LEU A 170 12.31 -13.03 -6.11
N TRP A 171 11.85 -14.03 -5.36
CA TRP A 171 12.53 -15.32 -5.29
C TRP A 171 12.34 -16.17 -6.55
N ARG A 172 11.08 -16.34 -7.00
CA ARG A 172 10.74 -17.25 -8.09
C ARG A 172 10.77 -16.59 -9.48
N GLY A 173 10.68 -15.25 -9.54
CA GLY A 173 10.45 -14.51 -10.77
C GLY A 173 9.02 -14.63 -11.30
N PRO A 174 8.74 -14.08 -12.49
CA PRO A 174 7.42 -14.16 -13.12
C PRO A 174 7.09 -15.61 -13.52
N ALA A 175 5.89 -16.06 -13.15
CA ALA A 175 5.43 -17.42 -13.46
C ALA A 175 5.07 -17.61 -14.95
N THR A 176 4.73 -16.53 -15.65
CA THR A 176 4.31 -16.54 -17.06
C THR A 176 5.02 -15.42 -17.83
N ARG A 177 4.97 -15.47 -19.17
CA ARG A 177 5.56 -14.44 -20.04
C ARG A 177 5.07 -13.03 -19.72
N MET A 178 3.78 -12.89 -19.35
CA MET A 178 3.16 -11.62 -18.99
C MET A 178 3.08 -11.42 -17.47
N GLY A 179 3.78 -12.22 -16.65
CA GLY A 179 3.76 -12.14 -15.19
C GLY A 179 4.14 -10.75 -14.66
N TRP A 180 5.09 -10.07 -15.31
CA TRP A 180 5.45 -8.68 -15.00
C TRP A 180 4.26 -7.70 -15.16
N TRP A 181 3.41 -7.94 -16.16
CA TRP A 181 2.25 -7.11 -16.44
C TRP A 181 1.18 -7.28 -15.35
N TYR A 182 0.90 -8.53 -14.95
CA TYR A 182 -0.05 -8.80 -13.86
C TYR A 182 0.45 -8.28 -12.53
N GLN A 183 1.76 -8.36 -12.28
CA GLN A 183 2.37 -7.80 -11.08
C GLN A 183 2.27 -6.27 -11.08
N HIS A 184 2.53 -5.60 -12.21
CA HIS A 184 2.29 -4.17 -12.34
C HIS A 184 0.83 -3.80 -12.06
N LEU A 185 -0.11 -4.48 -12.72
CA LEU A 185 -1.54 -4.25 -12.53
C LEU A 185 -1.95 -4.37 -11.07
N SER A 186 -1.67 -5.52 -10.44
CA SER A 186 -2.08 -5.79 -9.07
C SER A 186 -1.45 -4.83 -8.07
N SER A 187 -0.17 -4.50 -8.26
CA SER A 187 0.57 -3.58 -7.40
C SER A 187 0.04 -2.15 -7.50
N MET A 188 -0.18 -1.63 -8.72
CA MET A 188 -0.70 -0.28 -8.91
C MET A 188 -2.16 -0.15 -8.45
N MET A 189 -2.99 -1.15 -8.72
CA MET A 189 -4.36 -1.21 -8.17
C MET A 189 -4.33 -1.28 -6.64
N GLY A 190 -3.40 -2.04 -6.06
CA GLY A 190 -3.19 -2.13 -4.61
C GLY A 190 -2.85 -0.78 -3.96
N THR A 191 -2.03 0.06 -4.60
CA THR A 191 -1.78 1.42 -4.09
C THR A 191 -3.03 2.31 -4.13
N GLY A 192 -3.90 2.15 -5.15
CA GLY A 192 -5.18 2.83 -5.22
C GLY A 192 -6.12 2.37 -4.10
N ILE A 193 -6.24 1.05 -3.87
CA ILE A 193 -7.02 0.48 -2.76
C ILE A 193 -6.54 1.07 -1.43
N ALA A 194 -5.22 1.10 -1.18
CA ALA A 194 -4.64 1.68 0.04
C ALA A 194 -5.00 3.17 0.20
N GLY A 195 -4.90 3.95 -0.87
CA GLY A 195 -5.28 5.37 -0.87
C GLY A 195 -6.75 5.59 -0.55
N TYR A 196 -7.66 4.84 -1.21
CA TYR A 196 -9.09 4.92 -0.93
C TYR A 196 -9.44 4.41 0.47
N THR A 197 -8.77 3.38 0.96
CA THR A 197 -8.93 2.90 2.35
C THR A 197 -8.59 4.03 3.34
N ALA A 198 -7.45 4.68 3.17
CA ALA A 198 -7.05 5.79 4.04
C ALA A 198 -8.03 6.97 3.93
N PHE A 199 -8.44 7.34 2.71
CA PHE A 199 -9.40 8.42 2.49
C PHE A 199 -10.74 8.14 3.18
N ILE A 200 -11.31 6.94 3.02
CA ILE A 200 -12.61 6.58 3.60
C ILE A 200 -12.49 6.44 5.12
N ALA A 201 -11.44 5.79 5.63
CA ALA A 201 -11.25 5.55 7.05
C ALA A 201 -10.99 6.82 7.87
N PHE A 202 -10.28 7.80 7.31
CA PHE A 202 -9.94 9.05 8.01
C PHE A 202 -10.78 10.24 7.58
N GLY A 203 -11.00 10.42 6.27
CA GLY A 203 -11.78 11.53 5.71
C GLY A 203 -13.27 11.25 5.70
N GLY A 204 -13.66 10.12 5.10
CA GLY A 204 -15.06 9.73 4.91
C GLY A 204 -15.81 9.47 6.22
N ARG A 205 -15.10 9.05 7.28
CA ARG A 205 -15.73 8.80 8.58
C ARG A 205 -16.49 10.03 9.11
N HIS A 206 -16.05 11.24 8.83
CA HIS A 206 -16.75 12.47 9.25
C HIS A 206 -18.05 12.69 8.48
N VAL A 207 -18.10 12.21 7.22
CA VAL A 207 -19.30 12.29 6.38
C VAL A 207 -20.27 11.15 6.73
N PHE A 208 -19.76 9.96 7.01
CA PHE A 208 -20.55 8.75 7.21
C PHE A 208 -20.78 8.39 8.70
N ALA A 209 -20.23 9.17 9.64
CA ALA A 209 -20.35 8.89 11.08
C ALA A 209 -21.79 8.86 11.58
N SER A 210 -22.69 9.63 10.94
CA SER A 210 -24.12 9.63 11.24
C SER A 210 -24.87 8.42 10.67
N LEU A 211 -24.29 7.75 9.66
CA LEU A 211 -24.93 6.63 8.94
C LEU A 211 -24.47 5.27 9.43
N VAL A 212 -23.26 5.18 10.01
CA VAL A 212 -22.67 3.91 10.43
C VAL A 212 -22.30 3.97 11.92
N PRO A 213 -22.92 3.14 12.77
CA PRO A 213 -22.55 3.04 14.19
C PRO A 213 -21.04 2.73 14.35
N SER A 214 -20.42 3.28 15.39
CA SER A 214 -18.97 3.21 15.63
C SER A 214 -18.41 1.77 15.69
N GLN A 215 -19.23 0.82 16.14
CA GLN A 215 -18.89 -0.60 16.18
C GLN A 215 -18.60 -1.21 14.80
N TYR A 216 -19.14 -0.63 13.74
CA TYR A 216 -18.91 -1.07 12.35
C TYR A 216 -17.85 -0.24 11.62
N ALA A 217 -17.11 0.62 12.32
CA ALA A 217 -16.07 1.46 11.70
C ALA A 217 -15.00 0.67 10.94
N VAL A 218 -14.77 -0.61 11.28
CA VAL A 218 -13.86 -1.50 10.57
C VAL A 218 -14.26 -1.71 9.09
N VAL A 219 -15.56 -1.55 8.76
CA VAL A 219 -16.04 -1.66 7.37
C VAL A 219 -15.36 -0.64 6.47
N PHE A 220 -15.12 0.58 6.95
CA PHE A 220 -14.44 1.63 6.17
C PHE A 220 -13.00 1.25 5.79
N TRP A 221 -12.36 0.41 6.58
CA TRP A 221 -11.01 -0.09 6.32
C TRP A 221 -10.99 -1.25 5.31
N ILE A 222 -12.04 -2.06 5.31
CA ILE A 222 -12.10 -3.30 4.51
C ILE A 222 -12.77 -3.06 3.15
N LEU A 223 -13.74 -2.15 3.06
CA LEU A 223 -14.59 -1.94 1.89
C LEU A 223 -13.81 -1.74 0.58
N PRO A 224 -12.77 -0.87 0.49
CA PRO A 224 -12.00 -0.71 -0.75
C PRO A 224 -11.26 -1.99 -1.16
N THR A 225 -10.83 -2.80 -0.20
CA THR A 225 -10.18 -4.09 -0.46
C THR A 225 -11.18 -5.12 -0.98
N VAL A 226 -12.38 -5.18 -0.39
CA VAL A 226 -13.46 -6.10 -0.82
C VAL A 226 -13.94 -5.78 -2.25
N ILE A 227 -13.96 -4.52 -2.63
CA ILE A 227 -14.32 -4.09 -3.99
C ILE A 227 -13.13 -4.26 -4.95
N GLY A 228 -11.95 -3.81 -4.54
CA GLY A 228 -10.77 -3.74 -5.41
C GLY A 228 -10.13 -5.09 -5.71
N SER A 229 -10.14 -6.03 -4.75
CA SER A 229 -9.55 -7.37 -4.96
C SER A 229 -10.26 -8.18 -6.05
N PRO A 230 -11.61 -8.27 -6.06
CA PRO A 230 -12.33 -8.85 -7.19
C PRO A 230 -12.08 -8.12 -8.52
N ALA A 231 -11.99 -6.78 -8.51
CA ALA A 231 -11.69 -6.02 -9.72
C ALA A 231 -10.31 -6.37 -10.28
N ILE A 232 -9.28 -6.53 -9.43
CA ILE A 232 -7.95 -7.01 -9.83
C ILE A 232 -8.04 -8.42 -10.42
N ALA A 233 -8.75 -9.34 -9.75
CA ALA A 233 -8.87 -10.73 -10.17
C ALA A 233 -9.58 -10.84 -11.53
N LEU A 234 -10.70 -10.14 -11.71
CA LEU A 234 -11.47 -10.14 -12.97
C LEU A 234 -10.66 -9.52 -14.12
N THR A 235 -9.99 -8.38 -13.86
CA THR A 235 -9.13 -7.74 -14.85
C THR A 235 -7.98 -8.64 -15.25
N THR A 236 -7.34 -9.29 -14.27
CA THR A 236 -6.25 -10.24 -14.52
C THR A 236 -6.75 -11.43 -15.35
N ALA A 237 -7.89 -12.01 -15.01
CA ALA A 237 -8.49 -13.11 -15.75
C ALA A 237 -8.84 -12.71 -17.20
N TYR A 238 -9.43 -11.52 -17.40
CA TYR A 238 -9.71 -10.98 -18.72
C TYR A 238 -8.45 -10.89 -19.58
N TYR A 239 -7.37 -10.29 -19.05
CA TYR A 239 -6.13 -10.10 -19.80
C TYR A 239 -5.37 -11.41 -20.01
N LYS A 240 -5.42 -12.39 -19.09
CA LYS A 240 -4.88 -13.74 -19.31
C LYS A 240 -5.53 -14.39 -20.53
N ARG A 241 -6.86 -14.28 -20.67
CA ARG A 241 -7.58 -14.75 -21.86
C ARG A 241 -7.15 -14.00 -23.12
N LYS A 242 -7.07 -12.68 -23.05
CA LYS A 242 -6.66 -11.82 -24.18
C LYS A 242 -5.23 -12.09 -24.65
N PHE A 243 -4.32 -12.42 -23.74
CA PHE A 243 -2.93 -12.76 -24.08
C PHE A 243 -2.73 -14.24 -24.38
N HIS A 244 -3.82 -15.03 -24.44
CA HIS A 244 -3.82 -16.47 -24.69
C HIS A 244 -2.96 -17.27 -23.69
N GLU A 245 -2.76 -16.75 -22.48
CA GLU A 245 -2.10 -17.46 -21.39
C GLU A 245 -3.12 -18.43 -20.72
N GLY A 246 -2.85 -19.74 -20.84
CA GLY A 246 -3.69 -20.80 -20.25
C GLY A 246 -4.32 -21.77 -21.24
N ARG A 247 -4.14 -21.60 -22.57
CA ARG A 247 -4.63 -22.57 -23.58
C ARG A 247 -3.59 -23.51 -24.14
N ARG A 248 -2.28 -23.30 -23.86
CA ARG A 248 -1.20 -24.28 -24.16
C ARG A 248 -0.36 -24.38 -22.91
N GLY A 249 -0.10 -25.61 -22.47
CA GLY A 249 0.72 -25.88 -21.30
C GLY A 249 1.97 -25.02 -21.29
N SER A 250 2.19 -24.35 -20.20
CA SER A 250 3.36 -23.54 -19.93
C SER A 250 4.59 -24.38 -20.24
N GLN A 251 5.20 -24.18 -21.41
CA GLN A 251 6.58 -24.64 -21.53
C GLN A 251 7.38 -23.80 -20.52
N PRO A 252 8.04 -24.43 -19.55
CA PRO A 252 8.93 -23.71 -18.67
C PRO A 252 9.97 -23.03 -19.56
N VAL A 253 10.20 -21.75 -19.33
CA VAL A 253 11.31 -21.00 -19.94
C VAL A 253 12.57 -21.84 -19.68
N ASN A 254 13.08 -22.45 -20.74
CA ASN A 254 14.21 -23.37 -20.66
C ASN A 254 15.46 -22.56 -20.25
N ARG A 255 15.81 -22.63 -18.95
CA ARG A 255 16.96 -21.92 -18.35
C ARG A 255 18.32 -22.48 -18.83
N ARG A 256 18.36 -23.44 -19.78
CA ARG A 256 19.58 -24.13 -20.21
C ARG A 256 20.10 -23.73 -21.60
N ALA A 257 19.52 -22.70 -22.24
CA ALA A 257 19.98 -22.28 -23.57
C ALA A 257 20.87 -21.03 -23.55
N ALA A 258 21.65 -20.81 -22.50
CA ALA A 258 22.69 -19.79 -22.45
C ALA A 258 23.98 -20.42 -21.87
N SER A 259 24.49 -21.44 -22.56
CA SER A 259 25.89 -21.85 -22.42
C SER A 259 26.63 -21.23 -23.61
N PRO A 260 27.60 -20.33 -23.44
CA PRO A 260 28.42 -19.84 -24.50
C PRO A 260 29.47 -20.95 -24.83
N ILE A 261 29.63 -21.22 -26.13
CA ILE A 261 30.84 -21.76 -26.68
C ILE A 261 31.81 -20.59 -26.88
#